data_793da62bf3cab7914aa1397e06205706
#
_entry.id   793da62bf3cab7914aa1397e06205706
#
_cell.length_a   1.000
_cell.length_b   1.000
_cell.length_c   1.000
_cell.angle_alpha   90.00
_cell.angle_beta   90.00
_cell.angle_gamma   90.00
#
_symmetry.space_group_name_H-M   'P 1'
#
loop_
_entity.id
_entity.type
_entity.pdbx_description
1 polymer ?
#
loop_
_entity_poly.entity_id
_entity_poly.type
_entity_poly.pdbx_seq_one_letter_code
_entity_poly.pdbx_strand_id
1 'polypeptide(L)'
;MNRIKFIAVFGIWLLGFNTLEACNMKFKIIYANACLSTIISITPDFFDKGMIEGSLDSVMVVSHAECVEFMDVISSLKETKVKEGERLPEIDVRAKVIVFLNDQFWDSYYWGMFYLYHNGKIYEVNKEFRDRVNLMLKKGGKPKMFE
;
A
#
# COMPACT_ATOMS: atom_id res chain seq x y z
N MET A 1 16.78 42.49 33.24
CA MET A 1 17.45 41.19 33.27
C MET A 1 16.62 40.00 32.71
N ASN A 2 15.51 40.26 32.02
CA ASN A 2 14.59 39.18 31.53
C ASN A 2 14.53 39.02 30.00
N ARG A 3 15.33 39.78 29.22
CA ARG A 3 15.29 39.66 27.75
C ARG A 3 16.21 38.59 27.16
N ILE A 4 17.24 38.16 27.88
CA ILE A 4 18.21 37.18 27.39
C ILE A 4 17.70 35.77 27.51
N LYS A 5 16.81 35.45 28.49
CA LYS A 5 16.25 34.12 28.68
C LYS A 5 15.21 33.74 27.61
N PHE A 6 14.55 34.71 26.98
CA PHE A 6 13.55 34.45 25.92
C PHE A 6 14.16 34.06 24.58
N ILE A 7 15.36 34.56 24.26
CA ILE A 7 16.05 34.28 23.01
C ILE A 7 16.63 32.84 23.04
N ALA A 8 17.11 32.38 24.18
CA ALA A 8 17.67 31.02 24.33
C ALA A 8 16.60 29.92 24.19
N VAL A 9 15.39 30.16 24.67
CA VAL A 9 14.29 29.19 24.58
C VAL A 9 13.75 29.12 23.14
N PHE A 10 13.68 30.25 22.41
CA PHE A 10 13.25 30.27 21.01
C PHE A 10 14.28 29.65 20.05
N GLY A 11 15.58 29.81 20.35
CA GLY A 11 16.66 29.19 19.58
C GLY A 11 16.70 27.68 19.69
N ILE A 12 16.39 27.12 20.86
CA ILE A 12 16.33 25.66 21.05
C ILE A 12 15.11 25.04 20.31
N TRP A 13 14.01 25.76 20.22
CA TRP A 13 12.83 25.34 19.43
C TRP A 13 13.12 25.30 17.94
N LEU A 14 13.88 26.26 17.40
CA LEU A 14 14.25 26.29 15.97
C LEU A 14 15.29 25.22 15.60
N LEU A 15 16.16 24.82 16.54
CA LEU A 15 17.15 23.76 16.31
C LEU A 15 16.53 22.34 16.47
N GLY A 16 15.44 22.21 17.20
CA GLY A 16 14.72 20.94 17.35
C GLY A 16 13.88 20.52 16.13
N PHE A 17 13.59 21.43 15.20
CA PHE A 17 12.82 21.14 13.99
C PHE A 17 13.65 20.68 12.78
N ASN A 18 14.97 20.68 12.88
CA ASN A 18 15.85 20.34 11.75
C ASN A 18 16.28 18.87 11.69
N THR A 19 15.72 17.98 12.51
CA THR A 19 15.94 16.54 12.41
C THR A 19 14.63 15.78 12.25
N LEU A 20 13.69 16.29 11.44
CA LEU A 20 12.76 15.42 10.77
C LEU A 20 13.60 14.65 9.73
N GLU A 21 14.17 13.53 10.14
CA GLU A 21 14.68 12.55 9.20
C GLU A 21 13.58 12.36 8.16
N ALA A 22 13.90 12.67 6.90
CA ALA A 22 12.94 12.54 5.81
C ALA A 22 12.48 11.07 5.79
N CYS A 23 11.25 10.83 6.20
CA CYS A 23 10.68 9.49 6.23
C CYS A 23 10.76 8.91 4.83
N ASN A 24 11.57 7.87 4.65
CA ASN A 24 11.75 7.21 3.36
C ASN A 24 10.77 6.06 3.25
N MET A 25 9.75 6.24 2.41
CA MET A 25 8.74 5.21 2.13
C MET A 25 9.14 4.42 0.91
N LYS A 26 9.06 3.09 1.00
CA LYS A 26 9.29 2.15 -0.10
C LYS A 26 8.19 1.10 -0.11
N PHE A 27 7.89 0.56 -1.29
CA PHE A 27 6.93 -0.53 -1.45
C PHE A 27 7.57 -1.76 -2.09
N LYS A 28 7.14 -2.93 -1.62
CA LYS A 28 7.30 -4.18 -2.35
C LYS A 28 5.91 -4.65 -2.78
N ILE A 29 5.65 -4.66 -4.08
CA ILE A 29 4.42 -5.21 -4.65
C ILE A 29 4.72 -6.66 -5.02
N ILE A 30 3.94 -7.59 -4.48
CA ILE A 30 3.95 -9.02 -4.82
C ILE A 30 2.63 -9.31 -5.50
N TYR A 31 2.64 -9.94 -6.66
CA TYR A 31 1.42 -10.19 -7.41
C TYR A 31 1.45 -11.52 -8.14
N ALA A 32 0.27 -12.10 -8.31
CA ALA A 32 0.08 -13.29 -9.11
C ALA A 32 0.12 -12.93 -10.59
N ASN A 33 0.75 -13.80 -11.41
CA ASN A 33 0.74 -13.62 -12.85
C ASN A 33 -0.71 -13.54 -13.37
N ALA A 34 -0.97 -12.62 -14.31
CA ALA A 34 -2.30 -12.39 -14.88
C ALA A 34 -2.94 -13.64 -15.50
N CYS A 35 -2.13 -14.62 -15.91
CA CYS A 35 -2.60 -15.89 -16.45
C CYS A 35 -2.99 -16.93 -15.37
N LEU A 36 -2.86 -16.60 -14.08
CA LEU A 36 -3.22 -17.53 -13.00
C LEU A 36 -4.75 -17.63 -12.90
N SER A 37 -5.28 -18.76 -13.33
CA SER A 37 -6.68 -19.13 -13.08
C SER A 37 -6.73 -20.03 -11.86
N THR A 38 -7.48 -19.63 -10.84
CA THR A 38 -7.74 -20.45 -9.65
C THR A 38 -9.21 -20.81 -9.58
N ILE A 39 -9.50 -22.04 -9.18
CA ILE A 39 -10.88 -22.53 -8.98
C ILE A 39 -11.47 -21.98 -7.68
N ILE A 40 -10.61 -21.56 -6.75
CA ILE A 40 -10.97 -21.09 -5.41
C ILE A 40 -10.47 -19.68 -5.23
N SER A 41 -11.27 -18.82 -4.61
CA SER A 41 -10.86 -17.46 -4.20
C SER A 41 -9.69 -17.53 -3.23
N ILE A 42 -8.68 -16.70 -3.47
CA ILE A 42 -7.48 -16.64 -2.65
C ILE A 42 -7.71 -15.62 -1.54
N THR A 43 -7.71 -16.09 -0.30
CA THR A 43 -7.76 -15.19 0.87
C THR A 43 -6.39 -14.59 1.17
N PRO A 44 -6.31 -13.49 1.96
CA PRO A 44 -5.03 -12.94 2.42
C PRO A 44 -4.12 -13.98 3.08
N ASP A 45 -4.68 -14.85 3.94
CA ASP A 45 -3.93 -15.91 4.62
C ASP A 45 -3.35 -16.95 3.64
N PHE A 46 -4.10 -17.33 2.61
CA PHE A 46 -3.62 -18.24 1.56
C PHE A 46 -2.52 -17.58 0.73
N PHE A 47 -2.66 -16.31 0.43
CA PHE A 47 -1.66 -15.55 -0.31
C PHE A 47 -0.34 -15.51 0.47
N ASP A 48 -0.38 -15.22 1.77
CA ASP A 48 0.79 -15.15 2.64
C ASP A 48 1.44 -16.51 2.91
N LYS A 49 0.68 -17.60 2.91
CA LYS A 49 1.21 -18.96 3.07
C LYS A 49 1.88 -19.50 1.80
N GLY A 50 1.95 -18.70 0.73
CA GLY A 50 2.65 -19.09 -0.49
C GLY A 50 1.99 -20.23 -1.25
N MET A 51 0.68 -20.46 -1.07
CA MET A 51 -0.04 -21.52 -1.81
C MET A 51 -0.05 -21.31 -3.33
N ILE A 52 0.51 -20.17 -3.78
CA ILE A 52 0.72 -19.81 -5.17
C ILE A 52 2.23 -19.81 -5.49
N GLU A 53 3.03 -20.54 -4.72
CA GLU A 53 4.48 -20.62 -4.95
C GLU A 53 4.80 -20.96 -6.41
N GLY A 54 5.73 -20.22 -7.00
CA GLY A 54 6.12 -20.34 -8.41
C GLY A 54 5.30 -19.48 -9.38
N SER A 55 4.19 -18.87 -8.95
CA SER A 55 3.33 -18.02 -9.78
C SER A 55 3.38 -16.54 -9.39
N LEU A 56 4.10 -16.21 -8.33
CA LEU A 56 4.22 -14.84 -7.83
C LEU A 56 5.44 -14.14 -8.43
N ASP A 57 5.25 -12.89 -8.83
CA ASP A 57 6.32 -11.97 -9.22
C ASP A 57 6.34 -10.78 -8.26
N SER A 58 7.39 -9.98 -8.28
CA SER A 58 7.47 -8.80 -7.42
C SER A 58 8.19 -7.63 -8.07
N VAL A 59 7.86 -6.43 -7.60
CA VAL A 59 8.52 -5.19 -7.97
C VAL A 59 8.77 -4.34 -6.73
N MET A 60 9.92 -3.66 -6.68
CA MET A 60 10.24 -2.67 -5.65
C MET A 60 9.99 -1.26 -6.20
N VAL A 61 9.22 -0.47 -5.47
CA VAL A 61 9.04 0.97 -5.71
C VAL A 61 9.80 1.72 -4.63
N VAL A 62 10.88 2.36 -5.04
CA VAL A 62 11.82 3.05 -4.12
C VAL A 62 11.66 4.57 -4.13
N SER A 63 10.88 5.12 -5.06
CA SER A 63 10.56 6.55 -5.11
C SER A 63 9.57 6.90 -4.00
N HIS A 64 10.02 7.66 -3.01
CA HIS A 64 9.14 8.14 -1.93
C HIS A 64 7.92 8.89 -2.47
N ALA A 65 8.10 9.76 -3.46
CA ALA A 65 7.01 10.52 -4.07
C ALA A 65 5.94 9.61 -4.68
N GLU A 66 6.34 8.56 -5.41
CA GLU A 66 5.40 7.58 -6.00
C GLU A 66 4.67 6.77 -4.92
N CYS A 67 5.37 6.43 -3.83
CA CYS A 67 4.75 5.76 -2.70
C CYS A 67 3.69 6.64 -2.03
N VAL A 68 3.98 7.92 -1.79
CA VAL A 68 3.01 8.87 -1.21
C VAL A 68 1.80 9.02 -2.11
N GLU A 69 1.99 9.25 -3.42
CA GLU A 69 0.89 9.35 -4.38
C GLU A 69 0.02 8.09 -4.39
N PHE A 70 0.60 6.91 -4.26
CA PHE A 70 -0.16 5.67 -4.19
C PHE A 70 -0.96 5.54 -2.88
N MET A 71 -0.38 5.96 -1.75
CA MET A 71 -1.10 6.00 -0.47
C MET A 71 -2.27 6.98 -0.50
N ASP A 72 -2.13 8.11 -1.19
CA ASP A 72 -3.23 9.07 -1.38
C ASP A 72 -4.38 8.43 -2.19
N VAL A 73 -4.05 7.69 -3.24
CA VAL A 73 -5.05 6.94 -4.03
C VAL A 73 -5.75 5.89 -3.16
N ILE A 74 -5.02 5.10 -2.36
CA ILE A 74 -5.63 4.13 -1.42
C ILE A 74 -6.56 4.84 -0.43
N SER A 75 -6.14 5.96 0.13
CA SER A 75 -6.93 6.73 1.11
C SER A 75 -8.22 7.31 0.52
N SER A 76 -8.27 7.50 -0.79
CA SER A 76 -9.45 7.98 -1.51
C SER A 76 -10.46 6.89 -1.85
N LEU A 77 -10.12 5.61 -1.67
CA LEU A 77 -11.00 4.50 -1.99
C LEU A 77 -12.22 4.47 -1.07
N LYS A 78 -13.36 4.11 -1.65
CA LYS A 78 -14.61 4.03 -0.92
C LYS A 78 -14.70 2.72 -0.15
N GLU A 79 -14.90 2.80 1.17
CA GLU A 79 -15.16 1.63 2.01
C GLU A 79 -16.50 0.98 1.64
N THR A 80 -16.49 -0.32 1.40
CA THR A 80 -17.70 -1.10 1.16
C THR A 80 -18.44 -1.30 2.48
N LYS A 81 -19.62 -0.67 2.60
CA LYS A 81 -20.49 -0.84 3.76
C LYS A 81 -21.39 -2.04 3.54
N VAL A 82 -21.32 -2.99 4.45
CA VAL A 82 -22.18 -4.17 4.46
C VAL A 82 -23.35 -3.91 5.41
N LYS A 83 -24.57 -4.19 4.96
CA LYS A 83 -25.74 -4.10 5.82
C LYS A 83 -25.72 -5.21 6.86
N GLU A 84 -26.37 -4.96 8.00
CA GLU A 84 -26.50 -5.97 9.06
C GLU A 84 -27.14 -7.25 8.51
N GLY A 85 -26.43 -8.39 8.69
CA GLY A 85 -26.86 -9.69 8.18
C GLY A 85 -26.36 -10.05 6.76
N GLU A 86 -25.73 -9.14 6.03
CA GLU A 86 -25.07 -9.42 4.76
C GLU A 86 -23.62 -9.91 4.99
N ARG A 87 -23.12 -10.77 4.11
CA ARG A 87 -21.71 -11.17 4.12
C ARG A 87 -20.86 -10.13 3.42
N LEU A 88 -19.66 -9.89 3.95
CA LEU A 88 -18.63 -9.13 3.23
C LEU A 88 -18.37 -9.75 1.85
N PRO A 89 -18.12 -8.93 0.82
CA PRO A 89 -17.69 -9.43 -0.48
C PRO A 89 -16.48 -10.33 -0.33
N GLU A 90 -16.47 -11.42 -1.04
CA GLU A 90 -15.33 -12.32 -1.07
C GLU A 90 -14.21 -11.67 -1.89
N ILE A 91 -13.01 -11.57 -1.30
CA ILE A 91 -11.85 -11.04 -2.01
C ILE A 91 -11.06 -12.21 -2.57
N ASP A 92 -10.88 -12.19 -3.89
CA ASP A 92 -9.91 -13.04 -4.57
C ASP A 92 -8.59 -12.26 -4.68
N VAL A 93 -7.69 -12.45 -3.71
CA VAL A 93 -6.42 -11.73 -3.61
C VAL A 93 -5.50 -12.11 -4.77
N ARG A 94 -5.07 -11.12 -5.52
CA ARG A 94 -4.13 -11.29 -6.64
C ARG A 94 -2.83 -10.55 -6.41
N ALA A 95 -2.80 -9.62 -5.49
CA ALA A 95 -1.59 -8.88 -5.15
C ALA A 95 -1.60 -8.40 -3.70
N LYS A 96 -0.39 -8.11 -3.21
CA LYS A 96 -0.11 -7.52 -1.92
C LYS A 96 0.92 -6.42 -2.08
N VAL A 97 0.73 -5.28 -1.43
CA VAL A 97 1.81 -4.32 -1.21
C VAL A 97 2.27 -4.39 0.23
N ILE A 98 3.57 -4.45 0.41
CA ILE A 98 4.22 -4.31 1.71
C ILE A 98 4.85 -2.93 1.74
N VAL A 99 4.48 -2.16 2.75
CA VAL A 99 4.97 -0.79 2.97
C VAL A 99 6.10 -0.82 3.98
N PHE A 100 7.20 -0.17 3.65
CA PHE A 100 8.35 0.03 4.52
C PHE A 100 8.53 1.52 4.79
N LEU A 101 8.74 1.87 6.04
CA LEU A 101 9.18 3.20 6.48
C LEU A 101 10.57 3.07 7.07
N ASN A 102 11.55 3.81 6.52
CA ASN A 102 12.96 3.73 6.93
C ASN A 102 13.47 2.28 6.97
N ASP A 103 13.16 1.51 5.93
CA ASP A 103 13.50 0.09 5.76
C ASP A 103 12.88 -0.89 6.79
N GLN A 104 11.97 -0.41 7.64
CA GLN A 104 11.22 -1.26 8.57
C GLN A 104 9.80 -1.52 8.04
N PHE A 105 9.30 -2.74 8.23
CA PHE A 105 7.91 -3.07 7.93
C PHE A 105 6.98 -2.12 8.69
N TRP A 106 6.02 -1.53 7.97
CA TRP A 106 5.02 -0.64 8.55
C TRP A 106 3.61 -1.18 8.40
N ASP A 107 3.21 -1.56 7.16
CA ASP A 107 1.85 -2.00 6.87
C ASP A 107 1.78 -2.88 5.61
N SER A 108 0.62 -3.49 5.36
CA SER A 108 0.37 -4.23 4.13
C SER A 108 -1.10 -4.15 3.70
N TYR A 109 -1.30 -4.12 2.38
CA TYR A 109 -2.61 -4.08 1.73
C TYR A 109 -2.71 -5.22 0.73
N TYR A 110 -3.88 -5.84 0.64
CA TYR A 110 -4.15 -6.92 -0.31
C TYR A 110 -5.23 -6.47 -1.28
N TRP A 111 -5.12 -6.84 -2.55
CA TRP A 111 -6.18 -6.54 -3.49
C TRP A 111 -6.36 -7.62 -4.55
N GLY A 112 -7.58 -7.68 -5.08
CA GLY A 112 -7.95 -8.43 -6.27
C GLY A 112 -8.39 -7.50 -7.39
N MET A 113 -9.27 -7.99 -8.25
CA MET A 113 -9.75 -7.21 -9.40
C MET A 113 -10.73 -6.10 -9.01
N PHE A 114 -11.50 -6.28 -7.93
CA PHE A 114 -12.61 -5.39 -7.57
C PHE A 114 -12.46 -4.74 -6.19
N TYR A 115 -11.73 -5.39 -5.29
CA TYR A 115 -11.67 -4.98 -3.89
C TYR A 115 -10.23 -4.95 -3.37
N LEU A 116 -9.98 -4.01 -2.48
CA LEU A 116 -8.80 -3.94 -1.63
C LEU A 116 -9.20 -4.28 -0.19
N TYR A 117 -8.39 -5.08 0.47
CA TYR A 117 -8.54 -5.47 1.88
C TYR A 117 -7.42 -4.87 2.72
N HIS A 118 -7.78 -4.25 3.83
CA HIS A 118 -6.84 -3.71 4.81
C HIS A 118 -7.48 -3.67 6.20
N ASN A 119 -6.85 -4.31 7.18
CA ASN A 119 -7.23 -4.28 8.61
C ASN A 119 -8.73 -4.57 8.87
N GLY A 120 -9.27 -5.63 8.26
CA GLY A 120 -10.67 -6.04 8.44
C GLY A 120 -11.68 -5.22 7.62
N LYS A 121 -11.22 -4.26 6.83
CA LYS A 121 -12.07 -3.43 5.96
C LYS A 121 -11.84 -3.75 4.50
N ILE A 122 -12.89 -3.54 3.71
CA ILE A 122 -12.90 -3.75 2.27
C ILE A 122 -13.22 -2.43 1.57
N TYR A 123 -12.49 -2.13 0.50
CA TYR A 123 -12.63 -0.93 -0.29
C TYR A 123 -12.84 -1.28 -1.76
N GLU A 124 -13.64 -0.50 -2.47
CA GLU A 124 -13.86 -0.68 -3.90
C GLU A 124 -12.65 -0.18 -4.69
N VAL A 125 -12.08 -1.04 -5.52
CA VAL A 125 -10.98 -0.68 -6.45
C VAL A 125 -11.56 0.15 -7.60
N ASN A 126 -11.10 1.39 -7.74
CA ASN A 126 -11.51 2.30 -8.80
C ASN A 126 -10.50 2.36 -9.95
N LYS A 127 -10.84 3.11 -11.00
CA LYS A 127 -9.98 3.26 -12.17
C LYS A 127 -8.62 3.88 -11.83
N GLU A 128 -8.59 4.90 -10.97
CA GLU A 128 -7.36 5.58 -10.58
C GLU A 128 -6.38 4.64 -9.88
N PHE A 129 -6.87 3.79 -8.97
CA PHE A 129 -6.08 2.75 -8.33
C PHE A 129 -5.48 1.78 -9.36
N ARG A 130 -6.30 1.28 -10.30
CA ARG A 130 -5.84 0.35 -11.35
C ARG A 130 -4.76 0.97 -12.23
N ASP A 131 -4.96 2.21 -12.67
CA ASP A 131 -4.01 2.93 -13.50
C ASP A 131 -2.69 3.14 -12.75
N ARG A 132 -2.73 3.47 -11.47
CA ARG A 132 -1.55 3.67 -10.64
C ARG A 132 -0.77 2.38 -10.43
N VAL A 133 -1.43 1.26 -10.12
CA VAL A 133 -0.79 -0.06 -10.01
C VAL A 133 -0.12 -0.44 -11.32
N ASN A 134 -0.83 -0.32 -12.46
CA ASN A 134 -0.28 -0.62 -13.78
C ASN A 134 0.95 0.24 -14.11
N LEU A 135 0.94 1.52 -13.73
CA LEU A 135 2.08 2.41 -13.93
C LEU A 135 3.31 1.96 -13.14
N MET A 136 3.13 1.60 -11.86
CA MET A 136 4.22 1.11 -11.01
C MET A 136 4.81 -0.21 -11.55
N LEU A 137 3.96 -1.15 -11.96
CA LEU A 137 4.40 -2.40 -12.57
C LEU A 137 5.17 -2.16 -13.88
N LYS A 138 4.66 -1.28 -14.75
CA LYS A 138 5.33 -0.90 -16.01
C LYS A 138 6.71 -0.30 -15.76
N LYS A 139 6.86 0.59 -14.79
CA LYS A 139 8.15 1.17 -14.41
C LYS A 139 9.12 0.12 -13.90
N GLY A 140 8.64 -0.92 -13.23
CA GLY A 140 9.41 -2.09 -12.81
C GLY A 140 9.68 -3.10 -13.94
N GLY A 141 9.32 -2.81 -15.20
CA GLY A 141 9.50 -3.71 -16.33
C GLY A 141 8.55 -4.91 -16.33
N LYS A 142 7.41 -4.80 -15.64
CA LYS A 142 6.43 -5.87 -15.46
C LYS A 142 5.17 -5.65 -16.31
N PRO A 143 4.45 -6.74 -16.68
CA PRO A 143 3.19 -6.62 -17.39
C PRO A 143 2.11 -5.95 -16.52
N LYS A 144 1.07 -5.43 -17.19
CA LYS A 144 -0.10 -4.89 -16.50
C LYS A 144 -0.82 -5.98 -15.72
N MET A 145 -1.39 -5.59 -14.58
CA MET A 145 -2.29 -6.43 -13.79
C MET A 145 -3.76 -6.21 -14.18
N PHE A 146 -4.11 -4.99 -14.50
CA PHE A 146 -5.46 -4.59 -14.89
C PHE A 146 -5.52 -4.24 -16.40
N GLU A 147 -6.59 -4.65 -17.04
CA GLU A 147 -6.91 -4.28 -18.43
C GLU A 147 -7.51 -2.87 -18.54
#